data_a46b477c2b65d06c3d78e04a854661ba
#
_entry.id   a46b477c2b65d06c3d78e04a854661ba
#
_cell.length_a   1.000
_cell.length_b   1.000
_cell.length_c   1.000
_cell.angle_alpha   90.00
_cell.angle_beta   90.00
_cell.angle_gamma   90.00
#
_symmetry.space_group_name_H-M   'P 1'
#
loop_
_entity.id
_entity.type
_entity.pdbx_description
1 polymer ?
#
loop_
_entity_poly.entity_id
_entity_poly.type
_entity_poly.pdbx_seq_one_letter_code
_entity_poly.pdbx_strand_id
1 'polypeptide(L)'
;MQIHHPTLEHLSDYASGSLRLSHALCIAAHVEHCSSCRQQVQKLSGLGGNILSEIDVKDSGEQLLTLKDRVMGQLDDLEASYADTATAIAASDQAAHSDRLIPKALRQFIPQDYDQLDWARVSPAIKITTLLKDKDGAQISLSRVRPGGRMPHHNHTGDELTVVLEGRFSDESGLYSKGDFVLRGANDNHRPTVTRDGECICLMVLDAPIEFTGWFTRLLNPLLKKNHAQS
;
A
#
# COMPACT_ATOMS: atom_id res chain seq x y z
N MET A 1 18.52 14.01 1.50
CA MET A 1 17.12 13.94 1.87
C MET A 1 16.96 12.67 2.69
N GLN A 2 16.50 12.74 3.92
CA GLN A 2 16.37 11.57 4.78
C GLN A 2 15.09 10.83 4.34
N ILE A 3 15.24 9.62 3.84
CA ILE A 3 14.11 8.77 3.44
C ILE A 3 13.73 7.93 4.67
N HIS A 4 12.45 7.92 5.00
CA HIS A 4 11.91 7.10 6.08
C HIS A 4 11.54 5.72 5.52
N HIS A 5 11.99 4.65 6.19
CA HIS A 5 11.92 3.27 5.69
C HIS A 5 11.07 2.38 6.60
N PRO A 6 10.47 1.31 6.06
CA PRO A 6 9.99 0.18 6.85
C PRO A 6 11.13 -0.44 7.68
N THR A 7 10.78 -1.07 8.80
CA THR A 7 11.74 -1.84 9.59
C THR A 7 12.23 -3.07 8.81
N LEU A 8 13.38 -3.63 9.20
CA LEU A 8 13.87 -4.87 8.60
C LEU A 8 12.89 -6.02 8.78
N GLU A 9 12.16 -6.07 9.89
CA GLU A 9 11.11 -7.04 10.16
C GLU A 9 10.01 -6.94 9.09
N HIS A 10 9.46 -5.75 8.83
CA HIS A 10 8.46 -5.54 7.79
C HIS A 10 8.96 -5.96 6.40
N LEU A 11 10.24 -5.67 6.07
CA LEU A 11 10.83 -6.08 4.80
C LEU A 11 11.02 -7.60 4.71
N SER A 12 11.35 -8.25 5.83
CA SER A 12 11.47 -9.72 5.93
C SER A 12 10.12 -10.40 5.73
N ASP A 13 9.09 -9.91 6.42
CA ASP A 13 7.73 -10.43 6.30
C ASP A 13 7.16 -10.21 4.89
N TYR A 14 7.50 -9.07 4.27
CA TYR A 14 7.15 -8.82 2.88
C TYR A 14 7.84 -9.80 1.93
N ALA A 15 9.15 -10.03 2.09
CA ALA A 15 9.94 -10.92 1.24
C ALA A 15 9.52 -12.40 1.37
N SER A 16 9.07 -12.83 2.56
CA SER A 16 8.57 -14.18 2.83
C SER A 16 7.09 -14.36 2.44
N GLY A 17 6.38 -13.29 2.09
CA GLY A 17 4.95 -13.34 1.78
C GLY A 17 4.05 -13.55 3.00
N SER A 18 4.54 -13.29 4.22
CA SER A 18 3.78 -13.47 5.46
C SER A 18 2.91 -12.26 5.84
N LEU A 19 3.12 -11.10 5.17
CA LEU A 19 2.29 -9.93 5.41
C LEU A 19 0.87 -10.12 4.86
N ARG A 20 -0.11 -9.57 5.59
CA ARG A 20 -1.45 -9.39 5.04
C ARG A 20 -1.44 -8.42 3.86
N LEU A 21 -2.43 -8.54 2.98
CA LEU A 21 -2.48 -7.81 1.72
C LEU A 21 -2.33 -6.28 1.90
N SER A 22 -2.99 -5.70 2.90
CA SER A 22 -2.94 -4.26 3.19
C SER A 22 -1.52 -3.77 3.44
N HIS A 23 -0.80 -4.44 4.33
CA HIS A 23 0.59 -4.11 4.66
C HIS A 23 1.52 -4.36 3.46
N ALA A 24 1.34 -5.49 2.76
CA ALA A 24 2.12 -5.83 1.58
C ALA A 24 2.00 -4.77 0.48
N LEU A 25 0.79 -4.24 0.21
CA LEU A 25 0.56 -3.16 -0.76
C LEU A 25 1.29 -1.87 -0.36
N CYS A 26 1.28 -1.52 0.94
CA CYS A 26 1.97 -0.35 1.44
C CYS A 26 3.50 -0.47 1.28
N ILE A 27 4.07 -1.63 1.65
CA ILE A 27 5.50 -1.91 1.46
C ILE A 27 5.86 -1.93 -0.04
N ALA A 28 5.05 -2.56 -0.89
CA ALA A 28 5.28 -2.60 -2.33
C ALA A 28 5.34 -1.19 -2.94
N ALA A 29 4.41 -0.31 -2.56
CA ALA A 29 4.40 1.07 -3.02
C ALA A 29 5.67 1.83 -2.60
N HIS A 30 6.17 1.62 -1.37
CA HIS A 30 7.43 2.20 -0.91
C HIS A 30 8.64 1.64 -1.69
N VAL A 31 8.73 0.32 -1.84
CA VAL A 31 9.85 -0.37 -2.51
C VAL A 31 10.02 0.08 -3.96
N GLU A 32 8.95 0.49 -4.64
CA GLU A 32 9.03 1.07 -5.99
C GLU A 32 9.81 2.41 -6.00
N HIS A 33 9.73 3.19 -4.94
CA HIS A 33 10.40 4.49 -4.81
C HIS A 33 11.75 4.42 -4.11
N CYS A 34 12.02 3.38 -3.32
CA CYS A 34 13.22 3.23 -2.50
C CYS A 34 14.14 2.13 -3.02
N SER A 35 15.27 2.51 -3.61
CA SER A 35 16.28 1.55 -4.10
C SER A 35 16.93 0.75 -2.97
N SER A 36 17.15 1.35 -1.80
CA SER A 36 17.73 0.69 -0.63
C SER A 36 16.84 -0.44 -0.13
N CYS A 37 15.54 -0.16 0.09
CA CYS A 37 14.58 -1.20 0.53
C CYS A 37 14.39 -2.28 -0.54
N ARG A 38 14.40 -1.90 -1.83
CA ARG A 38 14.35 -2.87 -2.93
C ARG A 38 15.52 -3.85 -2.89
N GLN A 39 16.75 -3.35 -2.67
CA GLN A 39 17.91 -4.20 -2.53
C GLN A 39 17.84 -5.12 -1.30
N GLN A 40 17.29 -4.62 -0.19
CA GLN A 40 17.10 -5.44 1.01
C GLN A 40 16.09 -6.57 0.75
N VAL A 41 14.96 -6.27 0.13
CA VAL A 41 13.96 -7.28 -0.25
C VAL A 41 14.58 -8.32 -1.18
N GLN A 42 15.38 -7.91 -2.17
CA GLN A 42 16.07 -8.84 -3.08
C GLN A 42 17.03 -9.78 -2.32
N LYS A 43 17.80 -9.25 -1.35
CA LYS A 43 18.70 -10.08 -0.51
C LYS A 43 17.93 -11.08 0.33
N LEU A 44 16.83 -10.65 0.96
CA LEU A 44 15.98 -11.51 1.79
C LEU A 44 15.31 -12.60 0.94
N SER A 45 14.80 -12.26 -0.24
CA SER A 45 14.25 -13.25 -1.18
C SER A 45 15.30 -14.24 -1.68
N GLY A 46 16.52 -13.76 -1.94
CA GLY A 46 17.64 -14.63 -2.32
C GLY A 46 18.01 -15.62 -1.21
N LEU A 47 18.02 -15.16 0.05
CA LEU A 47 18.22 -16.04 1.21
C LEU A 47 17.12 -17.11 1.30
N GLY A 48 15.86 -16.71 1.15
CA GLY A 48 14.73 -17.64 1.12
C GLY A 48 14.84 -18.68 0.00
N GLY A 49 15.27 -18.25 -1.20
CA GLY A 49 15.53 -19.14 -2.34
C GLY A 49 16.62 -20.15 -2.06
N ASN A 50 17.71 -19.74 -1.41
CA ASN A 50 18.80 -20.66 -1.01
C ASN A 50 18.30 -21.70 0.00
N ILE A 51 17.56 -21.28 1.03
CA ILE A 51 16.98 -22.20 2.01
C ILE A 51 16.04 -23.19 1.31
N LEU A 52 15.20 -22.72 0.40
CA LEU A 52 14.28 -23.59 -0.35
C LEU A 52 15.04 -24.62 -1.20
N SER A 53 16.18 -24.26 -1.80
CA SER A 53 17.00 -25.15 -2.62
C SER A 53 17.70 -26.27 -1.82
N GLU A 54 17.87 -26.08 -0.51
CA GLU A 54 18.48 -27.06 0.39
C GLU A 54 17.46 -28.04 1.00
N ILE A 55 16.16 -27.81 0.77
CA ILE A 55 15.12 -28.72 1.27
C ILE A 55 15.10 -29.99 0.41
N ASP A 56 15.43 -31.13 1.03
CA ASP A 56 15.28 -32.45 0.41
C ASP A 56 13.80 -32.73 0.12
N VAL A 57 13.44 -32.73 -1.16
CA VAL A 57 12.11 -33.14 -1.60
C VAL A 57 12.07 -34.68 -1.55
N LYS A 58 11.29 -35.24 -0.63
CA LYS A 58 11.00 -36.67 -0.65
C LYS A 58 10.31 -36.98 -1.97
N ASP A 59 10.98 -37.79 -2.78
CA ASP A 59 10.49 -38.18 -4.10
C ASP A 59 9.11 -38.87 -3.96
N SER A 60 8.09 -38.19 -4.47
CA SER A 60 6.73 -38.70 -4.55
C SER A 60 6.44 -39.34 -5.91
N GLY A 61 7.47 -39.64 -6.68
CA GLY A 61 7.49 -40.46 -7.89
C GLY A 61 6.38 -40.18 -8.89
N GLU A 62 5.47 -41.14 -9.01
CA GLU A 62 4.38 -41.10 -10.00
C GLU A 62 3.40 -39.89 -9.86
N GLN A 63 3.16 -39.43 -8.63
CA GLN A 63 2.29 -38.27 -8.38
C GLN A 63 2.91 -36.96 -8.88
N LEU A 64 4.25 -36.85 -8.82
CA LEU A 64 4.96 -35.64 -9.28
C LEU A 64 4.94 -35.55 -10.82
N LEU A 65 5.11 -36.68 -11.52
CA LEU A 65 5.03 -36.74 -12.98
C LEU A 65 3.62 -36.36 -13.48
N THR A 66 2.58 -36.92 -12.85
CA THR A 66 1.19 -36.61 -13.18
C THR A 66 0.85 -35.13 -12.89
N LEU A 67 1.37 -34.55 -11.80
CA LEU A 67 1.20 -33.14 -11.49
C LEU A 67 1.91 -32.25 -12.50
N LYS A 68 3.15 -32.61 -12.88
CA LYS A 68 3.91 -31.88 -13.89
C LYS A 68 3.17 -31.84 -15.23
N ASP A 69 2.70 -33.01 -15.72
CA ASP A 69 1.99 -33.08 -17.01
C ASP A 69 0.70 -32.27 -16.98
N ARG A 70 -0.03 -32.27 -15.84
CA ARG A 70 -1.23 -31.45 -15.66
C ARG A 70 -0.92 -29.98 -15.66
N VAL A 71 0.15 -29.53 -14.97
CA VAL A 71 0.56 -28.12 -14.93
C VAL A 71 1.04 -27.68 -16.32
N MET A 72 1.84 -28.50 -17.01
CA MET A 72 2.32 -28.18 -18.36
C MET A 72 1.15 -28.07 -19.35
N GLY A 73 0.18 -28.99 -19.31
CA GLY A 73 -1.02 -28.89 -20.15
C GLY A 73 -1.85 -27.63 -19.87
N GLN A 74 -1.96 -27.20 -18.61
CA GLN A 74 -2.65 -25.92 -18.26
C GLN A 74 -1.88 -24.69 -18.77
N LEU A 75 -0.55 -24.74 -18.83
CA LEU A 75 0.24 -23.62 -19.40
C LEU A 75 0.03 -23.49 -20.89
N ASP A 76 -0.03 -24.60 -21.63
CA ASP A 76 -0.31 -24.60 -23.09
C ASP A 76 -1.70 -23.99 -23.37
N ASP A 77 -2.71 -24.33 -22.56
CA ASP A 77 -4.07 -23.75 -22.66
C ASP A 77 -4.08 -22.24 -22.34
N LEU A 78 -3.25 -21.82 -21.36
CA LEU A 78 -3.11 -20.40 -20.99
C LEU A 78 -2.43 -19.60 -22.11
N GLU A 79 -1.37 -20.10 -22.74
CA GLU A 79 -0.70 -19.40 -23.84
C GLU A 79 -1.68 -19.11 -25.00
N ALA A 80 -2.58 -20.04 -25.31
CA ALA A 80 -3.61 -19.84 -26.31
C ALA A 80 -4.60 -18.73 -25.92
N SER A 81 -4.92 -18.57 -24.62
CA SER A 81 -5.83 -17.54 -24.13
C SER A 81 -5.15 -16.19 -23.92
N TYR A 82 -3.84 -16.16 -23.60
CA TYR A 82 -3.06 -14.92 -23.42
C TYR A 82 -2.71 -14.22 -24.73
N ALA A 83 -2.64 -14.91 -25.86
CA ALA A 83 -2.39 -14.31 -27.17
C ALA A 83 -3.46 -13.27 -27.53
N ASP A 84 -4.72 -13.50 -27.14
CA ASP A 84 -5.82 -12.54 -27.34
C ASP A 84 -5.81 -11.40 -26.31
N THR A 85 -5.33 -11.68 -25.08
CA THR A 85 -5.33 -10.70 -23.99
C THR A 85 -4.10 -9.79 -24.02
N ALA A 86 -2.94 -10.28 -24.48
CA ALA A 86 -1.70 -9.51 -24.60
C ALA A 86 -1.85 -8.30 -25.52
N THR A 87 -2.68 -8.42 -26.57
CA THR A 87 -2.99 -7.31 -27.48
C THR A 87 -3.81 -6.21 -26.79
N ALA A 88 -4.67 -6.58 -25.84
CA ALA A 88 -5.48 -5.63 -25.05
C ALA A 88 -4.65 -4.93 -23.96
N ILE A 89 -3.70 -5.63 -23.34
CA ILE A 89 -2.81 -5.08 -22.30
C ILE A 89 -1.78 -4.13 -22.91
N ALA A 90 -1.21 -4.47 -24.10
CA ALA A 90 -0.29 -3.59 -24.81
C ALA A 90 -0.96 -2.29 -25.31
N ALA A 91 -2.27 -2.34 -25.61
CA ALA A 91 -3.05 -1.15 -25.96
C ALA A 91 -3.36 -0.26 -24.76
N SER A 92 -3.43 -0.82 -23.54
CA SER A 92 -3.68 -0.05 -22.32
C SER A 92 -2.43 0.66 -21.76
N ASP A 93 -1.24 0.16 -22.06
CA ASP A 93 0.02 0.80 -21.64
C ASP A 93 0.36 2.07 -22.47
N GLN A 94 -0.34 2.31 -23.60
CA GLN A 94 -0.16 3.51 -24.43
C GLN A 94 -1.17 4.64 -24.14
N ALA A 95 -2.13 4.42 -23.24
CA ALA A 95 -3.09 5.45 -22.89
C ALA A 95 -2.51 6.43 -21.86
N ALA A 96 -2.19 7.63 -22.36
CA ALA A 96 -1.97 8.89 -21.64
C ALA A 96 -1.15 8.78 -20.35
N HIS A 97 0.14 9.06 -20.45
CA HIS A 97 0.98 9.42 -19.32
C HIS A 97 0.37 10.64 -18.61
N SER A 98 -0.39 10.41 -17.55
CA SER A 98 -0.48 11.43 -16.52
C SER A 98 0.93 11.52 -15.92
N ASP A 99 1.45 12.73 -15.67
CA ASP A 99 2.75 12.98 -15.02
C ASP A 99 2.84 12.36 -13.59
N ARG A 100 1.76 11.75 -13.14
CA ARG A 100 1.59 11.13 -11.83
C ARG A 100 1.77 9.62 -11.93
N LEU A 101 2.97 9.15 -11.55
CA LEU A 101 3.29 7.72 -11.56
C LEU A 101 2.57 7.01 -10.40
N ILE A 102 1.48 6.30 -10.73
CA ILE A 102 0.81 5.40 -9.79
C ILE A 102 1.70 4.15 -9.59
N PRO A 103 2.01 3.77 -8.34
CA PRO A 103 2.75 2.54 -8.06
C PRO A 103 2.07 1.33 -8.69
N LYS A 104 2.86 0.42 -9.26
CA LYS A 104 2.36 -0.77 -9.97
C LYS A 104 1.41 -1.60 -9.11
N ALA A 105 1.75 -1.75 -7.82
CA ALA A 105 0.93 -2.48 -6.86
C ALA A 105 -0.48 -1.88 -6.68
N LEU A 106 -0.68 -0.60 -7.00
CA LEU A 106 -1.96 0.10 -6.83
C LEU A 106 -2.76 0.23 -8.14
N ARG A 107 -2.20 -0.11 -9.30
CA ARG A 107 -2.85 0.10 -10.61
C ARG A 107 -4.16 -0.65 -10.79
N GLN A 108 -4.33 -1.80 -10.14
CA GLN A 108 -5.60 -2.52 -10.16
C GLN A 108 -6.75 -1.79 -9.43
N PHE A 109 -6.40 -0.89 -8.49
CA PHE A 109 -7.36 -0.09 -7.73
C PHE A 109 -7.48 1.34 -8.27
N ILE A 110 -6.46 1.81 -8.99
CA ILE A 110 -6.35 3.15 -9.55
C ILE A 110 -5.99 3.02 -11.04
N PRO A 111 -6.98 2.84 -11.92
CA PRO A 111 -6.70 2.40 -13.30
C PRO A 111 -5.99 3.44 -14.16
N GLN A 112 -6.19 4.75 -13.93
CA GLN A 112 -5.62 5.80 -14.77
C GLN A 112 -5.01 6.96 -13.98
N ASP A 113 -5.80 7.62 -13.12
CA ASP A 113 -5.37 8.79 -12.35
C ASP A 113 -6.10 8.86 -11.00
N TYR A 114 -5.47 9.52 -10.03
CA TYR A 114 -6.09 9.83 -8.73
C TYR A 114 -7.34 10.71 -8.87
N ASP A 115 -7.46 11.52 -9.92
CA ASP A 115 -8.59 12.42 -10.14
C ASP A 115 -9.89 11.68 -10.50
N GLN A 116 -9.79 10.44 -10.98
CA GLN A 116 -10.94 9.60 -11.35
C GLN A 116 -11.53 8.79 -10.19
N LEU A 117 -10.92 8.85 -9.03
CA LEU A 117 -11.40 8.13 -7.85
C LEU A 117 -12.58 8.87 -7.18
N ASP A 118 -13.48 8.09 -6.59
CA ASP A 118 -14.58 8.62 -5.79
C ASP A 118 -14.08 9.15 -4.45
N TRP A 119 -13.79 10.45 -4.44
CA TRP A 119 -13.28 11.15 -3.26
C TRP A 119 -14.39 11.64 -2.35
N ALA A 120 -14.54 11.02 -1.19
CA ALA A 120 -15.39 11.55 -0.10
C ALA A 120 -14.71 12.76 0.55
N ARG A 121 -15.42 13.89 0.65
CA ARG A 121 -14.93 15.10 1.30
C ARG A 121 -15.13 14.98 2.82
N VAL A 122 -14.05 14.93 3.56
CA VAL A 122 -14.05 14.90 5.04
C VAL A 122 -14.03 16.31 5.61
N SER A 123 -13.30 17.25 4.96
CA SER A 123 -13.26 18.66 5.32
C SER A 123 -12.98 19.51 4.06
N PRO A 124 -12.99 20.85 4.17
CA PRO A 124 -12.62 21.71 3.04
C PRO A 124 -11.22 21.43 2.48
N ALA A 125 -10.30 20.91 3.30
CA ALA A 125 -8.93 20.63 2.92
C ALA A 125 -8.63 19.15 2.64
N ILE A 126 -9.48 18.22 3.09
CA ILE A 126 -9.19 16.78 3.13
C ILE A 126 -10.25 16.00 2.37
N LYS A 127 -9.80 15.15 1.47
CA LYS A 127 -10.60 14.13 0.81
C LYS A 127 -10.00 12.75 1.10
N ILE A 128 -10.84 11.73 1.20
CA ILE A 128 -10.42 10.33 1.41
C ILE A 128 -11.19 9.44 0.44
N THR A 129 -10.55 8.41 -0.05
CA THR A 129 -11.19 7.31 -0.76
C THR A 129 -10.68 5.98 -0.21
N THR A 130 -11.59 5.03 0.00
CA THR A 130 -11.22 3.67 0.42
C THR A 130 -11.05 2.82 -0.83
N LEU A 131 -9.89 2.19 -0.97
CA LEU A 131 -9.58 1.30 -2.08
C LEU A 131 -10.02 -0.13 -1.80
N LEU A 132 -9.75 -0.60 -0.59
CA LEU A 132 -9.99 -1.98 -0.18
C LEU A 132 -10.11 -2.06 1.33
N LYS A 133 -10.83 -3.08 1.80
CA LYS A 133 -10.81 -3.53 3.18
C LYS A 133 -10.29 -4.96 3.23
N ASP A 134 -9.30 -5.19 4.06
CA ASP A 134 -8.71 -6.51 4.26
C ASP A 134 -9.66 -7.42 5.06
N LYS A 135 -9.48 -8.73 4.94
CA LYS A 135 -10.29 -9.73 5.67
C LYS A 135 -10.23 -9.55 7.18
N ASP A 136 -9.10 -9.05 7.68
CA ASP A 136 -8.86 -8.77 9.10
C ASP A 136 -9.39 -7.41 9.55
N GLY A 137 -10.07 -6.68 8.66
CA GLY A 137 -10.69 -5.40 8.95
C GLY A 137 -9.80 -4.18 8.72
N ALA A 138 -8.52 -4.35 8.40
CA ALA A 138 -7.64 -3.24 8.05
C ALA A 138 -8.13 -2.53 6.79
N GLN A 139 -8.16 -1.21 6.84
CA GLN A 139 -8.67 -0.37 5.76
C GLN A 139 -7.52 0.23 4.97
N ILE A 140 -7.53 0.02 3.64
CA ILE A 140 -6.61 0.64 2.70
C ILE A 140 -7.30 1.83 2.06
N SER A 141 -6.76 3.01 2.26
CA SER A 141 -7.35 4.27 1.79
C SER A 141 -6.29 5.19 1.21
N LEU A 142 -6.73 6.09 0.36
CA LEU A 142 -5.94 7.26 -0.03
C LEU A 142 -6.48 8.49 0.68
N SER A 143 -5.58 9.32 1.18
CA SER A 143 -5.89 10.69 1.57
C SER A 143 -5.34 11.66 0.56
N ARG A 144 -6.10 12.71 0.25
CA ARG A 144 -5.70 13.82 -0.60
C ARG A 144 -5.94 15.12 0.15
N VAL A 145 -4.86 15.81 0.46
CA VAL A 145 -4.89 17.00 1.29
C VAL A 145 -4.35 18.20 0.51
N ARG A 146 -5.09 19.32 0.53
CA ARG A 146 -4.70 20.55 -0.17
C ARG A 146 -3.44 21.18 0.41
N PRO A 147 -2.72 22.01 -0.38
CA PRO A 147 -1.58 22.77 0.13
C PRO A 147 -1.91 23.54 1.41
N GLY A 148 -1.07 23.40 2.43
CA GLY A 148 -1.26 23.99 3.76
C GLY A 148 -2.39 23.38 4.59
N GLY A 149 -3.05 22.32 4.08
CA GLY A 149 -4.10 21.59 4.80
C GLY A 149 -3.54 20.89 6.02
N ARG A 150 -4.36 20.79 7.07
CA ARG A 150 -3.98 20.17 8.34
C ARG A 150 -5.00 19.11 8.70
N MET A 151 -4.53 17.92 9.10
CA MET A 151 -5.39 16.95 9.74
C MET A 151 -5.62 17.35 11.20
N PRO A 152 -6.83 17.15 11.73
CA PRO A 152 -7.06 17.33 13.17
C PRO A 152 -6.10 16.46 13.97
N HIS A 153 -5.78 16.91 15.17
CA HIS A 153 -4.99 16.14 16.13
C HIS A 153 -5.73 14.83 16.45
N HIS A 154 -5.06 13.69 16.29
CA HIS A 154 -5.69 12.38 16.46
C HIS A 154 -4.70 11.37 17.05
N ASN A 155 -5.25 10.37 17.72
CA ASN A 155 -4.55 9.19 18.19
C ASN A 155 -4.84 8.00 17.31
N HIS A 156 -3.92 7.06 17.27
CA HIS A 156 -4.11 5.74 16.68
C HIS A 156 -4.53 4.75 17.76
N THR A 157 -5.51 3.90 17.46
CA THR A 157 -5.94 2.78 18.33
C THR A 157 -5.40 1.44 17.83
N GLY A 158 -4.73 1.43 16.68
CA GLY A 158 -3.98 0.36 16.07
C GLY A 158 -2.82 0.93 15.28
N ASP A 159 -2.16 0.09 14.51
CA ASP A 159 -1.06 0.54 13.65
C ASP A 159 -1.61 1.28 12.42
N GLU A 160 -0.88 2.33 12.02
CA GLU A 160 -1.05 3.03 10.75
C GLU A 160 0.25 2.96 9.94
N LEU A 161 0.15 2.44 8.72
CA LEU A 161 1.21 2.51 7.73
C LEU A 161 0.84 3.56 6.69
N THR A 162 1.75 4.49 6.44
CA THR A 162 1.54 5.55 5.44
C THR A 162 2.69 5.58 4.46
N VAL A 163 2.38 5.67 3.15
CA VAL A 163 3.37 5.99 2.10
C VAL A 163 2.96 7.27 1.40
N VAL A 164 3.88 8.21 1.30
CA VAL A 164 3.65 9.45 0.53
C VAL A 164 3.77 9.12 -0.95
N LEU A 165 2.66 9.19 -1.67
CA LEU A 165 2.61 8.97 -3.12
C LEU A 165 2.92 10.23 -3.90
N GLU A 166 2.45 11.38 -3.42
CA GLU A 166 2.72 12.71 -4.00
C GLU A 166 2.80 13.78 -2.93
N GLY A 167 3.58 14.82 -3.22
CA GLY A 167 3.72 15.98 -2.34
C GLY A 167 4.54 15.70 -1.08
N ARG A 168 4.23 16.45 -0.03
CA ARG A 168 4.96 16.42 1.25
C ARG A 168 4.06 16.85 2.40
N PHE A 169 4.27 16.25 3.56
CA PHE A 169 3.68 16.70 4.81
C PHE A 169 4.71 16.67 5.95
N SER A 170 4.44 17.37 7.01
CA SER A 170 5.24 17.32 8.24
C SER A 170 4.35 17.11 9.45
N ASP A 171 4.91 16.50 10.48
CA ASP A 171 4.36 16.45 11.83
C ASP A 171 5.47 16.74 12.87
N GLU A 172 5.22 16.42 14.13
CA GLU A 172 6.15 16.63 15.23
C GLU A 172 7.44 15.81 15.10
N SER A 173 7.43 14.74 14.31
CA SER A 173 8.57 13.82 14.11
C SER A 173 9.43 14.20 12.89
N GLY A 174 8.92 15.00 11.95
CA GLY A 174 9.71 15.44 10.80
C GLY A 174 8.93 15.83 9.56
N LEU A 175 9.67 15.92 8.45
CA LEU A 175 9.15 16.18 7.11
C LEU A 175 9.22 14.90 6.28
N TYR A 176 8.11 14.52 5.67
CA TYR A 176 7.95 13.35 4.83
C TYR A 176 7.65 13.77 3.38
N SER A 177 8.27 13.10 2.44
CA SER A 177 8.22 13.39 1.01
C SER A 177 7.87 12.15 0.20
N LYS A 178 7.60 12.33 -1.07
CA LYS A 178 7.28 11.23 -1.99
C LYS A 178 8.23 10.05 -1.83
N GLY A 179 7.66 8.87 -1.63
CA GLY A 179 8.34 7.61 -1.41
C GLY A 179 8.61 7.28 0.07
N ASP A 180 8.50 8.25 1.01
CA ASP A 180 8.72 7.99 2.42
C ASP A 180 7.64 7.07 3.00
N PHE A 181 8.07 6.16 3.86
CA PHE A 181 7.22 5.26 4.64
C PHE A 181 7.17 5.72 6.09
N VAL A 182 5.98 5.81 6.64
CA VAL A 182 5.75 6.22 8.04
C VAL A 182 4.94 5.14 8.74
N LEU A 183 5.42 4.72 9.89
CA LEU A 183 4.70 3.83 10.79
C LEU A 183 4.32 4.61 12.05
N ARG A 184 3.06 4.52 12.45
CA ARG A 184 2.53 5.01 13.71
C ARG A 184 1.90 3.85 14.46
N GLY A 185 2.29 3.67 15.71
CA GLY A 185 1.74 2.64 16.57
C GLY A 185 0.53 3.13 17.36
N ALA A 186 -0.11 2.20 18.07
CA ALA A 186 -1.18 2.52 19.01
C ALA A 186 -0.68 3.53 20.03
N ASN A 187 -1.47 4.57 20.30
CA ASN A 187 -1.19 5.72 21.18
C ASN A 187 -0.26 6.79 20.59
N ASP A 188 0.26 6.64 19.39
CA ASP A 188 0.93 7.75 18.71
C ASP A 188 -0.08 8.87 18.44
N ASN A 189 0.32 10.08 18.79
CA ASN A 189 -0.51 11.27 18.65
C ASN A 189 0.23 12.28 17.79
N HIS A 190 -0.38 12.70 16.70
CA HIS A 190 0.26 13.63 15.77
C HIS A 190 -0.74 14.54 15.05
N ARG A 191 -0.19 15.55 14.38
CA ARG A 191 -0.96 16.52 13.60
C ARG A 191 -0.31 16.76 12.25
N PRO A 192 -0.54 15.92 11.26
CA PRO A 192 0.01 16.10 9.92
C PRO A 192 -0.42 17.43 9.28
N THR A 193 0.54 18.13 8.71
CA THR A 193 0.35 19.39 7.99
C THR A 193 1.02 19.30 6.64
N VAL A 194 0.26 19.45 5.56
CA VAL A 194 0.78 19.44 4.19
C VAL A 194 1.52 20.75 3.90
N THR A 195 2.63 20.66 3.19
CA THR A 195 3.41 21.83 2.76
C THR A 195 2.59 22.72 1.80
N ARG A 196 3.01 23.97 1.61
CA ARG A 196 2.26 24.94 0.78
C ARG A 196 2.57 24.85 -0.70
N ASP A 197 3.59 24.11 -1.09
CA ASP A 197 4.11 24.00 -2.44
C ASP A 197 3.32 23.02 -3.34
N GLY A 198 2.45 22.19 -2.76
CA GLY A 198 1.60 21.29 -3.51
C GLY A 198 0.61 20.54 -2.63
N GLU A 199 -0.31 19.81 -3.27
CA GLU A 199 -1.16 18.85 -2.57
C GLU A 199 -0.35 17.63 -2.16
N CYS A 200 -0.85 16.90 -1.17
CA CYS A 200 -0.24 15.64 -0.73
C CYS A 200 -1.24 14.51 -0.87
N ILE A 201 -0.80 13.42 -1.52
CA ILE A 201 -1.56 12.17 -1.64
C ILE A 201 -0.78 11.10 -0.90
N CYS A 202 -1.42 10.46 0.06
CA CYS A 202 -0.84 9.35 0.83
C CYS A 202 -1.70 8.09 0.69
N LEU A 203 -1.03 6.95 0.53
CA LEU A 203 -1.60 5.64 0.80
C LEU A 203 -1.55 5.42 2.30
N MET A 204 -2.66 5.04 2.90
CA MET A 204 -2.79 4.76 4.33
C MET A 204 -3.38 3.38 4.54
N VAL A 205 -2.81 2.64 5.45
CA VAL A 205 -3.36 1.38 5.99
C VAL A 205 -3.65 1.60 7.46
N LEU A 206 -4.91 1.44 7.84
CA LEU A 206 -5.38 1.62 9.20
C LEU A 206 -5.87 0.27 9.75
N ASP A 207 -5.20 -0.25 10.76
CA ASP A 207 -5.61 -1.48 11.45
C ASP A 207 -6.83 -1.29 12.34
N ALA A 208 -7.00 -0.07 12.83
CA ALA A 208 -8.15 0.34 13.64
C ALA A 208 -8.51 1.80 13.34
N PRO A 209 -9.74 2.23 13.66
CA PRO A 209 -10.16 3.61 13.45
C PRO A 209 -9.32 4.59 14.27
N ILE A 210 -8.98 5.73 13.68
CA ILE A 210 -8.36 6.84 14.40
C ILE A 210 -9.35 7.48 15.37
N GLU A 211 -8.84 8.08 16.45
CA GLU A 211 -9.62 8.87 17.40
C GLU A 211 -9.16 10.32 17.43
N PHE A 212 -10.05 11.23 17.08
CA PHE A 212 -9.79 12.64 17.22
C PHE A 212 -9.72 13.04 18.71
N THR A 213 -8.69 13.81 19.07
CA THR A 213 -8.45 14.26 20.46
C THR A 213 -8.92 15.70 20.71
N GLY A 214 -9.17 16.48 19.64
CA GLY A 214 -9.64 17.85 19.75
C GLY A 214 -11.06 17.94 20.33
N TRP A 215 -11.34 18.96 21.14
CA TRP A 215 -12.62 19.12 21.85
C TRP A 215 -13.85 19.02 20.95
N PHE A 216 -13.84 19.66 19.78
CA PHE A 216 -14.95 19.58 18.81
C PHE A 216 -14.87 18.32 17.94
N THR A 217 -13.67 17.94 17.50
CA THR A 217 -13.49 16.85 16.55
C THR A 217 -13.75 15.47 17.15
N ARG A 218 -13.57 15.30 18.48
CA ARG A 218 -13.90 14.04 19.18
C ARG A 218 -15.37 13.64 19.07
N LEU A 219 -16.28 14.59 18.79
CA LEU A 219 -17.70 14.29 18.56
C LEU A 219 -17.93 13.48 17.28
N LEU A 220 -16.94 13.44 16.36
CA LEU A 220 -16.98 12.64 15.12
C LEU A 220 -16.50 11.19 15.33
N ASN A 221 -15.89 10.86 16.47
CA ASN A 221 -15.34 9.53 16.73
C ASN A 221 -16.37 8.38 16.61
N PRO A 222 -17.63 8.51 17.08
CA PRO A 222 -18.62 7.47 16.88
C PRO A 222 -18.92 7.20 15.40
N LEU A 223 -18.88 8.25 14.55
CA LEU A 223 -19.11 8.12 13.12
C LEU A 223 -17.92 7.42 12.44
N LEU A 224 -16.68 7.73 12.82
CA LEU A 224 -15.49 7.07 12.31
C LEU A 224 -15.49 5.58 12.64
N LYS A 225 -15.81 5.22 13.90
CA LYS A 225 -15.92 3.82 14.33
C LYS A 225 -16.98 3.06 13.53
N LYS A 226 -18.15 3.68 13.31
CA LYS A 226 -19.23 3.09 12.52
C LYS A 226 -18.82 2.88 11.06
N ASN A 227 -18.19 3.87 10.43
CA ASN A 227 -17.72 3.76 9.05
C ASN A 227 -16.63 2.69 8.89
N HIS A 228 -15.69 2.60 9.84
CA HIS A 228 -14.66 1.57 9.83
C HIS A 228 -15.26 0.15 9.99
N ALA A 229 -16.34 0.00 10.73
CA ALA A 229 -17.02 -1.29 10.93
C ALA A 229 -17.90 -1.71 9.74
N GLN A 230 -18.44 -0.76 8.97
CA GLN A 230 -19.42 -0.99 7.89
C GLN A 230 -18.81 -0.96 6.47
N SER A 231 -17.57 -0.51 6.30
CA SER A 231 -16.89 -0.38 4.99
C SER A 231 -16.35 -1.70 4.49
#